data_aa22536f1fbcb75bad1b630dd6eeecc8
#
_entry.id   aa22536f1fbcb75bad1b630dd6eeecc8
#
_cell.length_a   1.000
_cell.length_b   1.000
_cell.length_c   1.000
_cell.angle_alpha   90.00
_cell.angle_beta   90.00
_cell.angle_gamma   90.00
#
_symmetry.space_group_name_H-M   'P 1'
#
loop_
_entity.id
_entity.type
_entity.pdbx_description
1 polymer ?
#
loop_
_entity_poly.entity_id
_entity_poly.type
_entity_poly.pdbx_seq_one_letter_code
_entity_poly.pdbx_strand_id
1 'polypeptide(L)'
;MSSVKAGFLSSFKRTDSPRRETLRRELARERAREGGPPGAHKLVLASASPRRLTLLAQAGIEPVALRPASIDETARLAEMPRSLATRLARSKAETARDQIANDTDIADAYVLAADTVVSVGRRVFGKPEHIEEAVATLERLSGRSHRVLTGICLITPDDRIRTKIVDTRVRFKHLTKPEIEAYIASREWRGKAGGYAIQGLAGCFVRTITGSYTNVVGLPLTEVVSLLIGEGFPVHFNWLRAAEADAE
;
A
#
# COMPACT_ATOMS: atom_id res chain seq x y z
N MET A 1 15.52 19.11 51.97
CA MET A 1 14.34 18.55 51.33
C MET A 1 14.73 18.35 49.84
N SER A 2 14.97 17.26 49.29
CA SER A 2 15.09 15.87 49.66
C SER A 2 14.85 15.06 48.40
N SER A 3 15.80 14.40 48.00
CA SER A 3 15.96 13.06 47.44
C SER A 3 14.73 12.16 47.49
N VAL A 4 13.99 12.07 46.34
CA VAL A 4 13.19 10.89 45.93
C VAL A 4 12.94 11.02 44.44
N LYS A 5 13.85 10.68 43.57
CA LYS A 5 13.63 10.34 42.15
C LYS A 5 14.83 9.62 41.54
N ALA A 6 15.18 8.47 42.10
CA ALA A 6 16.10 7.57 41.43
C ALA A 6 15.80 6.15 41.92
N GLY A 7 14.86 5.47 41.30
CA GLY A 7 14.54 4.11 41.75
C GLY A 7 13.47 3.35 40.97
N PHE A 8 13.17 3.73 39.72
CA PHE A 8 12.08 3.00 38.99
C PHE A 8 12.42 2.54 37.56
N LEU A 9 13.70 2.55 37.17
CA LEU A 9 14.09 2.19 35.79
C LEU A 9 15.08 0.99 35.72
N SER A 10 15.19 0.16 36.76
CA SER A 10 16.17 -0.92 36.73
C SER A 10 15.61 -2.33 36.96
N SER A 11 14.41 -2.65 36.46
CA SER A 11 13.89 -4.03 36.58
C SER A 11 13.01 -4.50 35.43
N PHE A 12 13.36 -4.18 34.18
CA PHE A 12 12.86 -4.92 33.01
C PHE A 12 14.02 -5.71 32.38
N LYS A 13 14.53 -6.71 33.09
CA LYS A 13 15.23 -7.82 32.45
C LYS A 13 14.21 -8.55 31.59
N ARG A 14 14.30 -8.38 30.26
CA ARG A 14 13.56 -9.15 29.26
C ARG A 14 13.90 -10.63 29.43
N THR A 15 13.15 -11.35 30.22
CA THR A 15 13.17 -12.80 30.15
C THR A 15 12.52 -13.20 28.84
N ASP A 16 13.28 -13.83 27.96
CA ASP A 16 12.76 -14.40 26.73
C ASP A 16 11.62 -15.37 27.10
N SER A 17 10.38 -15.03 26.78
CA SER A 17 9.26 -15.85 27.18
C SER A 17 9.30 -17.18 26.41
N PRO A 18 8.92 -18.32 27.01
CA PRO A 18 8.86 -19.63 26.33
C PRO A 18 8.10 -19.60 25.01
N ARG A 19 7.12 -18.70 24.88
CA ARG A 19 6.36 -18.45 23.63
C ARG A 19 7.25 -17.91 22.51
N ARG A 20 8.23 -17.05 22.81
CA ARG A 20 9.15 -16.50 21.79
C ARG A 20 10.09 -17.58 21.27
N GLU A 21 10.56 -18.44 22.12
CA GLU A 21 11.46 -19.54 21.72
C GLU A 21 10.71 -20.61 20.91
N THR A 22 9.47 -20.92 21.26
CA THR A 22 8.60 -21.81 20.49
C THR A 22 8.32 -21.23 19.11
N LEU A 23 7.97 -19.94 19.03
CA LEU A 23 7.74 -19.24 17.77
C LEU A 23 9.01 -19.21 16.90
N ARG A 24 10.19 -18.96 17.48
CA ARG A 24 11.49 -19.06 16.77
C ARG A 24 11.74 -20.45 16.21
N ARG A 25 11.41 -21.52 16.95
CA ARG A 25 11.57 -22.91 16.49
C ARG A 25 10.57 -23.29 15.41
N GLU A 26 9.33 -22.80 15.48
CA GLU A 26 8.33 -23.01 14.44
C GLU A 26 8.71 -22.29 13.14
N LEU A 27 9.10 -21.02 13.23
CA LEU A 27 9.60 -20.25 12.09
C LEU A 27 10.89 -20.84 11.49
N ALA A 28 11.77 -21.40 12.31
CA ALA A 28 12.97 -22.09 11.82
C ALA A 28 12.64 -23.41 11.09
N ARG A 29 11.56 -24.10 11.50
CA ARG A 29 11.06 -25.31 10.81
C ARG A 29 10.33 -24.93 9.52
N GLU A 30 9.60 -23.84 9.49
CA GLU A 30 8.97 -23.29 8.31
C GLU A 30 10.03 -22.84 7.27
N ARG A 31 11.12 -22.20 7.72
CA ARG A 31 12.32 -21.92 6.91
C ARG A 31 12.92 -23.15 6.22
N ALA A 32 12.99 -24.28 6.94
CA ALA A 32 13.53 -25.51 6.38
C ALA A 32 12.59 -26.13 5.34
N ARG A 33 11.31 -25.79 5.36
CA ARG A 33 10.30 -26.25 4.38
C ARG A 33 10.23 -25.34 3.15
N GLU A 34 10.52 -24.05 3.29
CA GLU A 34 10.43 -23.03 2.24
C GLU A 34 11.73 -22.84 1.42
N GLY A 35 12.77 -23.61 1.70
CA GLY A 35 13.89 -23.91 0.79
C GLY A 35 14.71 -22.72 0.26
N GLY A 36 15.07 -21.72 1.08
CA GLY A 36 16.03 -20.70 0.65
C GLY A 36 16.59 -19.86 1.79
N PRO A 37 17.83 -19.35 1.69
CA PRO A 37 18.38 -18.44 2.67
C PRO A 37 17.62 -17.10 2.66
N PRO A 38 17.53 -16.40 3.83
CA PRO A 38 16.96 -15.07 3.90
C PRO A 38 17.69 -14.11 2.95
N GLY A 39 16.98 -13.50 2.05
CA GLY A 39 17.51 -12.65 0.96
C GLY A 39 17.35 -13.23 -0.44
N ALA A 40 16.92 -14.50 -0.56
CA ALA A 40 16.67 -15.13 -1.86
C ALA A 40 15.39 -14.59 -2.56
N HIS A 41 14.45 -14.03 -1.80
CA HIS A 41 13.20 -13.53 -2.37
C HIS A 41 13.26 -12.02 -2.62
N LYS A 42 13.34 -11.63 -3.88
CA LYS A 42 13.37 -10.23 -4.32
C LYS A 42 11.97 -9.76 -4.67
N LEU A 43 11.62 -8.54 -4.30
CA LEU A 43 10.36 -7.89 -4.67
C LEU A 43 10.64 -6.65 -5.51
N VAL A 44 9.99 -6.56 -6.66
CA VAL A 44 9.95 -5.36 -7.50
C VAL A 44 8.59 -4.69 -7.34
N LEU A 45 8.59 -3.39 -7.07
CA LEU A 45 7.37 -2.60 -7.02
C LEU A 45 7.16 -1.89 -8.35
N ALA A 46 6.09 -2.26 -9.08
CA ALA A 46 5.68 -1.65 -10.34
C ALA A 46 4.88 -0.36 -10.11
N SER A 47 5.49 0.62 -9.45
CA SER A 47 4.83 1.89 -9.12
C SER A 47 5.81 3.01 -8.90
N ALA A 48 5.47 4.23 -9.39
CA ALA A 48 6.17 5.48 -9.08
C ALA A 48 5.64 6.17 -7.82
N SER A 49 4.65 5.60 -7.12
CA SER A 49 4.00 6.24 -5.98
C SER A 49 4.85 6.14 -4.71
N PRO A 50 5.40 7.25 -4.17
CA PRO A 50 6.15 7.23 -2.92
C PRO A 50 5.33 6.68 -1.74
N ARG A 51 4.00 6.93 -1.75
CA ARG A 51 3.09 6.46 -0.69
C ARG A 51 3.03 4.94 -0.60
N ARG A 52 3.06 4.25 -1.74
CA ARG A 52 3.07 2.77 -1.77
C ARG A 52 4.37 2.21 -1.24
N LEU A 53 5.49 2.87 -1.56
CA LEU A 53 6.80 2.51 -0.99
C LEU A 53 6.80 2.69 0.53
N THR A 54 6.31 3.83 1.03
CA THR A 54 6.19 4.07 2.48
C THR A 54 5.30 3.04 3.17
N LEU A 55 4.18 2.64 2.53
CA LEU A 55 3.29 1.61 3.08
C LEU A 55 3.98 0.23 3.13
N LEU A 56 4.74 -0.15 2.11
CA LEU A 56 5.52 -1.39 2.14
C LEU A 56 6.58 -1.36 3.25
N ALA A 57 7.29 -0.25 3.41
CA ALA A 57 8.27 -0.06 4.47
C ALA A 57 7.62 -0.19 5.88
N GLN A 58 6.40 0.31 6.09
CA GLN A 58 5.63 0.10 7.32
C GLN A 58 5.36 -1.39 7.61
N ALA A 59 5.26 -2.21 6.56
CA ALA A 59 5.11 -3.66 6.68
C ALA A 59 6.45 -4.41 6.73
N GLY A 60 7.59 -3.70 6.85
CA GLY A 60 8.93 -4.30 6.84
C GLY A 60 9.29 -4.93 5.51
N ILE A 61 8.72 -4.44 4.42
CA ILE A 61 8.96 -4.94 3.06
C ILE A 61 9.68 -3.87 2.25
N GLU A 62 10.90 -4.15 1.85
CA GLU A 62 11.71 -3.26 1.02
C GLU A 62 11.85 -3.85 -0.38
N PRO A 63 11.28 -3.20 -1.41
CA PRO A 63 11.49 -3.61 -2.80
C PRO A 63 12.94 -3.40 -3.21
N VAL A 64 13.54 -4.39 -3.87
CA VAL A 64 14.92 -4.28 -4.40
C VAL A 64 15.00 -3.35 -5.59
N ALA A 65 13.89 -3.11 -6.30
CA ALA A 65 13.81 -2.18 -7.41
C ALA A 65 12.41 -1.60 -7.56
N LEU A 66 12.36 -0.38 -8.12
CA LEU A 66 11.13 0.26 -8.58
C LEU A 66 11.10 0.22 -10.11
N ARG A 67 10.03 -0.29 -10.68
CA ARG A 67 9.81 -0.35 -12.14
C ARG A 67 8.44 0.23 -12.48
N PRO A 68 8.31 1.57 -12.51
CA PRO A 68 7.07 2.21 -12.93
C PRO A 68 6.72 1.79 -14.35
N ALA A 69 5.50 1.30 -14.53
CA ALA A 69 5.00 0.92 -15.83
C ALA A 69 4.21 2.07 -16.47
N SER A 70 4.59 2.48 -17.67
CA SER A 70 3.81 3.40 -18.48
C SER A 70 2.80 2.59 -19.29
N ILE A 71 1.52 2.73 -18.95
CA ILE A 71 0.41 2.05 -19.62
C ILE A 71 -0.70 3.07 -19.91
N ASP A 72 -1.60 2.73 -20.81
CA ASP A 72 -2.82 3.49 -21.02
C ASP A 72 -3.80 3.27 -19.83
N GLU A 73 -3.96 4.31 -19.02
CA GLU A 73 -4.86 4.32 -17.86
C GLU A 73 -6.31 4.69 -18.24
N THR A 74 -6.62 4.94 -19.52
CA THR A 74 -7.95 5.33 -19.98
C THR A 74 -8.98 4.22 -19.70
N ALA A 75 -10.11 4.59 -19.11
CA ALA A 75 -11.22 3.66 -18.92
C ALA A 75 -11.83 3.25 -20.26
N ARG A 76 -12.10 1.96 -20.43
CA ARG A 76 -12.80 1.44 -21.62
C ARG A 76 -14.27 1.81 -21.58
N LEU A 77 -14.93 1.76 -22.74
CA LEU A 77 -16.36 2.04 -22.84
C LEU A 77 -17.15 1.18 -21.82
N ALA A 78 -17.97 1.84 -21.00
CA ALA A 78 -18.79 1.21 -19.95
C ALA A 78 -18.03 0.39 -18.91
N GLU A 79 -16.70 0.55 -18.78
CA GLU A 79 -15.90 -0.19 -17.81
C GLU A 79 -16.27 0.21 -16.38
N MET A 80 -16.55 -0.80 -15.55
CA MET A 80 -16.87 -0.58 -14.14
C MET A 80 -15.60 -0.21 -13.35
N PRO A 81 -15.71 0.69 -12.34
CA PRO A 81 -14.56 1.11 -11.55
C PRO A 81 -13.73 -0.04 -10.96
N ARG A 82 -14.40 -1.14 -10.58
CA ARG A 82 -13.77 -2.34 -10.05
C ARG A 82 -12.93 -3.07 -11.10
N SER A 83 -13.48 -3.21 -12.29
CA SER A 83 -12.78 -3.85 -13.42
C SER A 83 -11.59 -3.00 -13.89
N LEU A 84 -11.77 -1.68 -13.94
CA LEU A 84 -10.71 -0.73 -14.28
C LEU A 84 -9.52 -0.86 -13.33
N ALA A 85 -9.74 -0.79 -12.00
CA ALA A 85 -8.66 -0.91 -11.02
C ALA A 85 -7.93 -2.26 -11.13
N THR A 86 -8.65 -3.36 -11.35
CA THR A 86 -8.06 -4.69 -11.50
C THR A 86 -7.25 -4.78 -12.78
N ARG A 87 -7.78 -4.29 -13.92
CA ARG A 87 -7.09 -4.30 -15.21
C ARG A 87 -5.81 -3.48 -15.17
N LEU A 88 -5.88 -2.26 -14.63
CA LEU A 88 -4.71 -1.38 -14.55
C LEU A 88 -3.62 -1.96 -13.65
N ALA A 89 -3.97 -2.53 -12.49
CA ALA A 89 -3.01 -3.18 -11.63
C ALA A 89 -2.32 -4.36 -12.34
N ARG A 90 -3.10 -5.19 -13.05
CA ARG A 90 -2.57 -6.32 -13.82
C ARG A 90 -1.65 -5.86 -14.95
N SER A 91 -2.09 -4.92 -15.78
CA SER A 91 -1.27 -4.42 -16.89
C SER A 91 0.05 -3.79 -16.39
N LYS A 92 0.03 -3.07 -15.26
CA LYS A 92 1.26 -2.54 -14.64
C LYS A 92 2.20 -3.65 -14.19
N ALA A 93 1.68 -4.72 -13.61
CA ALA A 93 2.50 -5.85 -13.18
C ALA A 93 3.12 -6.58 -14.38
N GLU A 94 2.33 -6.86 -15.42
CA GLU A 94 2.79 -7.52 -16.65
C GLU A 94 3.87 -6.69 -17.34
N THR A 95 3.65 -5.38 -17.54
CA THR A 95 4.66 -4.49 -18.12
C THR A 95 5.95 -4.45 -17.30
N ALA A 96 5.86 -4.40 -15.97
CA ALA A 96 7.06 -4.41 -15.13
C ALA A 96 7.77 -5.77 -15.15
N ARG A 97 7.03 -6.88 -15.27
CA ARG A 97 7.59 -8.23 -15.45
C ARG A 97 8.42 -8.31 -16.74
N ASP A 98 7.86 -7.78 -17.83
CA ASP A 98 8.58 -7.72 -19.12
C ASP A 98 9.86 -6.86 -19.05
N GLN A 99 9.82 -5.74 -18.32
CA GLN A 99 10.97 -4.86 -18.14
C GLN A 99 12.14 -5.51 -17.39
N ILE A 100 11.85 -6.44 -16.47
CA ILE A 100 12.89 -7.12 -15.68
C ILE A 100 13.32 -8.48 -16.26
N ALA A 101 12.67 -8.96 -17.30
CA ALA A 101 12.89 -10.31 -17.85
C ALA A 101 14.36 -10.58 -18.26
N ASN A 102 15.08 -9.55 -18.69
CA ASN A 102 16.48 -9.63 -19.11
C ASN A 102 17.47 -9.12 -18.04
N ASP A 103 17.01 -8.75 -16.85
CA ASP A 103 17.85 -8.29 -15.76
C ASP A 103 18.20 -9.48 -14.84
N THR A 104 19.42 -10.01 -15.01
CA THR A 104 19.87 -11.23 -14.31
C THR A 104 19.76 -11.15 -12.79
N ASP A 105 19.77 -9.93 -12.25
CA ASP A 105 19.70 -9.73 -10.79
C ASP A 105 18.28 -9.80 -10.24
N ILE A 106 17.26 -9.51 -11.05
CA ILE A 106 15.87 -9.40 -10.60
C ILE A 106 14.85 -10.12 -11.50
N ALA A 107 15.30 -10.86 -12.52
CA ALA A 107 14.43 -11.62 -13.42
C ALA A 107 13.56 -12.64 -12.67
N ASP A 108 14.03 -13.17 -11.55
CA ASP A 108 13.35 -14.10 -10.65
C ASP A 108 12.59 -13.42 -9.50
N ALA A 109 12.43 -12.09 -9.56
CA ALA A 109 11.75 -11.37 -8.49
C ALA A 109 10.21 -11.52 -8.55
N TYR A 110 9.58 -11.40 -7.39
CA TYR A 110 8.14 -11.10 -7.33
C TYR A 110 7.88 -9.69 -7.86
N VAL A 111 6.84 -9.50 -8.63
CA VAL A 111 6.42 -8.18 -9.13
C VAL A 111 5.08 -7.82 -8.54
N LEU A 112 5.06 -6.75 -7.74
CA LEU A 112 3.86 -6.20 -7.12
C LEU A 112 3.44 -4.93 -7.82
N ALA A 113 2.19 -4.88 -8.28
CA ALA A 113 1.55 -3.67 -8.78
C ALA A 113 0.26 -3.39 -8.02
N ALA A 114 -0.13 -2.12 -8.00
CA ALA A 114 -1.44 -1.71 -7.54
C ALA A 114 -1.94 -0.51 -8.35
N ASP A 115 -3.27 -0.42 -8.50
CA ASP A 115 -3.92 0.75 -9.06
C ASP A 115 -5.14 1.15 -8.23
N THR A 116 -5.32 2.46 -8.03
CA THR A 116 -6.36 3.00 -7.15
C THR A 116 -7.30 3.90 -7.93
N VAL A 117 -8.58 3.57 -7.85
CA VAL A 117 -9.69 4.29 -8.50
C VAL A 117 -10.64 4.83 -7.44
N VAL A 118 -10.99 6.11 -7.54
CA VAL A 118 -12.03 6.75 -6.72
C VAL A 118 -13.31 6.85 -7.52
N SER A 119 -14.46 6.49 -6.92
CA SER A 119 -15.75 6.53 -7.64
C SER A 119 -16.94 6.89 -6.76
N VAL A 120 -17.93 7.54 -7.36
CA VAL A 120 -19.30 7.69 -6.83
C VAL A 120 -20.24 6.99 -7.80
N GLY A 121 -20.83 5.89 -7.37
CA GLY A 121 -21.56 5.00 -8.26
C GLY A 121 -20.65 4.47 -9.38
N ARG A 122 -21.04 4.70 -10.63
CA ARG A 122 -20.26 4.32 -11.81
C ARG A 122 -19.25 5.38 -12.26
N ARG A 123 -19.39 6.61 -11.75
CA ARG A 123 -18.51 7.70 -12.16
C ARG A 123 -17.16 7.58 -11.48
N VAL A 124 -16.12 7.48 -12.28
CA VAL A 124 -14.72 7.50 -11.85
C VAL A 124 -14.24 8.94 -11.73
N PHE A 125 -13.44 9.21 -10.70
CA PHE A 125 -12.71 10.44 -10.49
C PHE A 125 -11.21 10.12 -10.64
N GLY A 126 -10.65 10.56 -11.75
CA GLY A 126 -9.23 10.39 -12.07
C GLY A 126 -8.31 11.23 -11.19
N LYS A 127 -7.08 11.38 -11.64
CA LYS A 127 -6.11 12.33 -11.09
C LYS A 127 -6.35 13.67 -11.77
N PRO A 128 -6.83 14.72 -11.08
CA PRO A 128 -7.01 16.02 -11.71
C PRO A 128 -5.67 16.56 -12.24
N GLU A 129 -5.70 17.15 -13.42
CA GLU A 129 -4.54 17.82 -14.03
C GLU A 129 -4.60 19.33 -13.78
N HIS A 130 -5.81 19.89 -13.76
CA HIS A 130 -6.07 21.31 -13.57
C HIS A 130 -6.79 21.60 -12.26
N ILE A 131 -6.64 22.85 -11.79
CA ILE A 131 -7.23 23.32 -10.51
C ILE A 131 -8.76 23.19 -10.55
N GLU A 132 -9.37 23.56 -11.66
CA GLU A 132 -10.81 23.52 -11.88
C GLU A 132 -11.38 22.11 -11.73
N GLU A 133 -10.67 21.11 -12.24
CA GLU A 133 -11.04 19.70 -12.10
C GLU A 133 -10.93 19.24 -10.65
N ALA A 134 -9.89 19.68 -9.94
CA ALA A 134 -9.71 19.35 -8.53
C ALA A 134 -10.80 19.97 -7.67
N VAL A 135 -11.15 21.25 -7.90
CA VAL A 135 -12.28 21.93 -7.24
C VAL A 135 -13.58 21.19 -7.51
N ALA A 136 -13.91 20.96 -8.78
CA ALA A 136 -15.14 20.26 -9.17
C ALA A 136 -15.23 18.83 -8.57
N THR A 137 -14.10 18.15 -8.43
CA THR A 137 -14.05 16.83 -7.80
C THR A 137 -14.34 16.93 -6.31
N LEU A 138 -13.71 17.84 -5.57
CA LEU A 138 -13.94 18.04 -4.13
C LEU A 138 -15.38 18.46 -3.84
N GLU A 139 -15.97 19.35 -4.64
CA GLU A 139 -17.37 19.73 -4.53
C GLU A 139 -18.32 18.54 -4.70
N ARG A 140 -18.01 17.64 -5.64
CA ARG A 140 -18.81 16.42 -5.85
C ARG A 140 -18.66 15.41 -4.73
N LEU A 141 -17.50 15.34 -4.07
CA LEU A 141 -17.26 14.46 -2.93
C LEU A 141 -17.78 15.05 -1.61
N SER A 142 -17.95 16.38 -1.52
CA SER A 142 -18.42 17.11 -0.36
C SER A 142 -19.75 16.55 0.17
N GLY A 143 -19.80 16.21 1.47
CA GLY A 143 -20.99 15.69 2.16
C GLY A 143 -21.41 14.27 1.73
N ARG A 144 -20.67 13.61 0.85
CA ARG A 144 -21.06 12.33 0.25
C ARG A 144 -20.14 11.18 0.63
N SER A 145 -20.65 9.97 0.44
CA SER A 145 -19.85 8.75 0.46
C SER A 145 -19.36 8.44 -0.95
N HIS A 146 -18.11 8.04 -1.05
CA HIS A 146 -17.50 7.54 -2.28
C HIS A 146 -16.73 6.25 -2.00
N ARG A 147 -16.37 5.52 -3.04
CA ARG A 147 -15.57 4.30 -2.95
C ARG A 147 -14.16 4.56 -3.43
N VAL A 148 -13.21 3.96 -2.72
CA VAL A 148 -11.81 3.84 -3.11
C VAL A 148 -11.54 2.36 -3.36
N LEU A 149 -11.24 2.04 -4.61
CA LEU A 149 -11.05 0.69 -5.12
C LEU A 149 -9.58 0.54 -5.50
N THR A 150 -8.83 -0.32 -4.80
CA THR A 150 -7.46 -0.61 -5.20
C THR A 150 -7.36 -2.05 -5.69
N GLY A 151 -7.02 -2.19 -6.97
CA GLY A 151 -6.59 -3.45 -7.56
C GLY A 151 -5.15 -3.72 -7.16
N ILE A 152 -4.85 -4.98 -6.82
CA ILE A 152 -3.51 -5.49 -6.56
C ILE A 152 -3.25 -6.60 -7.57
N CYS A 153 -2.05 -6.64 -8.11
CA CYS A 153 -1.55 -7.75 -8.90
C CYS A 153 -0.16 -8.14 -8.41
N LEU A 154 0.02 -9.42 -8.10
CA LEU A 154 1.30 -10.04 -7.79
C LEU A 154 1.62 -11.06 -8.88
N ILE A 155 2.82 -10.98 -9.46
CA ILE A 155 3.39 -11.99 -10.35
C ILE A 155 4.54 -12.66 -9.59
N THR A 156 4.50 -13.97 -9.49
CA THR A 156 5.53 -14.77 -8.80
C THR A 156 6.72 -15.03 -9.74
N PRO A 157 7.87 -15.52 -9.23
CA PRO A 157 9.01 -15.92 -10.06
C PRO A 157 8.67 -16.95 -11.15
N ASP A 158 7.72 -17.83 -10.88
CA ASP A 158 7.19 -18.86 -11.81
C ASP A 158 5.98 -18.37 -12.62
N ASP A 159 5.87 -17.05 -12.81
CA ASP A 159 4.87 -16.37 -13.64
C ASP A 159 3.40 -16.63 -13.26
N ARG A 160 3.14 -17.09 -12.03
CA ARG A 160 1.77 -17.17 -11.52
C ARG A 160 1.23 -15.78 -11.21
N ILE A 161 0.09 -15.45 -11.77
CA ILE A 161 -0.57 -14.16 -11.57
C ILE A 161 -1.65 -14.28 -10.51
N ARG A 162 -1.58 -13.41 -9.49
CA ARG A 162 -2.59 -13.28 -8.44
C ARG A 162 -3.15 -11.85 -8.44
N THR A 163 -4.45 -11.74 -8.51
CA THR A 163 -5.12 -10.43 -8.47
C THR A 163 -6.12 -10.37 -7.32
N LYS A 164 -6.20 -9.22 -6.69
CA LYS A 164 -7.20 -8.92 -5.65
C LYS A 164 -7.68 -7.49 -5.80
N ILE A 165 -8.93 -7.24 -5.42
CA ILE A 165 -9.53 -5.92 -5.40
C ILE A 165 -10.04 -5.61 -3.99
N VAL A 166 -9.64 -4.48 -3.44
CA VAL A 166 -10.07 -4.02 -2.12
C VAL A 166 -10.91 -2.76 -2.27
N ASP A 167 -12.02 -2.74 -1.56
CA ASP A 167 -13.06 -1.70 -1.64
C ASP A 167 -13.21 -1.04 -0.27
N THR A 168 -13.01 0.26 -0.21
CA THR A 168 -13.19 1.06 1.00
C THR A 168 -14.14 2.21 0.73
N ARG A 169 -15.15 2.36 1.59
CA ARG A 169 -16.06 3.50 1.55
C ARG A 169 -15.52 4.61 2.44
N VAL A 170 -15.41 5.80 1.87
CA VAL A 170 -15.01 7.02 2.57
C VAL A 170 -16.18 8.01 2.52
N ARG A 171 -16.52 8.63 3.64
CA ARG A 171 -17.51 9.69 3.70
C ARG A 171 -16.85 11.01 4.10
N PHE A 172 -17.03 12.03 3.28
CA PHE A 172 -16.61 13.38 3.60
C PHE A 172 -17.70 14.13 4.39
N LYS A 173 -17.25 15.07 5.23
CA LYS A 173 -18.12 16.13 5.73
C LYS A 173 -18.52 17.08 4.59
N HIS A 174 -19.49 17.95 4.81
CA HIS A 174 -19.68 19.09 3.93
C HIS A 174 -18.43 19.96 3.96
N LEU A 175 -17.88 20.27 2.79
CA LEU A 175 -16.73 21.16 2.62
C LEU A 175 -17.23 22.56 2.31
N THR A 176 -16.72 23.53 3.03
CA THR A 176 -16.95 24.96 2.75
C THR A 176 -16.04 25.44 1.63
N LYS A 177 -16.43 26.51 0.96
CA LYS A 177 -15.60 27.11 -0.09
C LYS A 177 -14.18 27.49 0.39
N PRO A 178 -13.99 28.13 1.57
CA PRO A 178 -12.64 28.38 2.08
C PRO A 178 -11.79 27.12 2.33
N GLU A 179 -12.41 26.00 2.76
CA GLU A 179 -11.69 24.75 2.95
C GLU A 179 -11.20 24.17 1.63
N ILE A 180 -12.04 24.20 0.58
CA ILE A 180 -11.64 23.76 -0.75
C ILE A 180 -10.51 24.66 -1.28
N GLU A 181 -10.64 25.98 -1.20
CA GLU A 181 -9.63 26.94 -1.65
C GLU A 181 -8.30 26.72 -0.94
N ALA A 182 -8.29 26.58 0.39
CA ALA A 182 -7.09 26.33 1.18
C ALA A 182 -6.43 24.98 0.81
N TYR A 183 -7.24 23.93 0.61
CA TYR A 183 -6.73 22.63 0.20
C TYR A 183 -6.13 22.68 -1.22
N ILE A 184 -6.78 23.36 -2.15
CA ILE A 184 -6.25 23.53 -3.51
C ILE A 184 -4.91 24.27 -3.49
N ALA A 185 -4.78 25.31 -2.67
CA ALA A 185 -3.54 26.06 -2.50
C ALA A 185 -2.39 25.21 -1.95
N SER A 186 -2.66 24.20 -1.13
CA SER A 186 -1.66 23.25 -0.60
C SER A 186 -1.02 22.37 -1.68
N ARG A 187 -1.65 22.21 -2.84
CA ARG A 187 -1.25 21.34 -3.95
C ARG A 187 -1.23 19.84 -3.63
N GLU A 188 -1.71 19.42 -2.46
CA GLU A 188 -1.76 18.00 -2.09
C GLU A 188 -2.64 17.14 -3.01
N TRP A 189 -3.57 17.75 -3.73
CA TRP A 189 -4.44 17.09 -4.69
C TRP A 189 -3.71 16.50 -5.90
N ARG A 190 -2.53 17.02 -6.25
CA ARG A 190 -1.79 16.64 -7.45
C ARG A 190 -1.39 15.17 -7.44
N GLY A 191 -1.61 14.49 -8.57
CA GLY A 191 -1.27 13.08 -8.75
C GLY A 191 -2.06 12.12 -7.84
N LYS A 192 -3.24 12.51 -7.35
CA LYS A 192 -4.10 11.71 -6.50
C LYS A 192 -5.42 11.39 -7.20
N ALA A 193 -5.81 10.13 -7.27
CA ALA A 193 -7.15 9.74 -7.70
C ALA A 193 -8.19 10.40 -6.78
N GLY A 194 -9.21 11.01 -7.37
CA GLY A 194 -10.20 11.77 -6.61
C GLY A 194 -9.70 13.11 -6.05
N GLY A 195 -8.49 13.54 -6.40
CA GLY A 195 -7.96 14.85 -6.02
C GLY A 195 -7.71 15.05 -4.52
N TYR A 196 -7.48 13.98 -3.72
CA TYR A 196 -7.20 14.14 -2.30
C TYR A 196 -6.22 13.12 -1.74
N ALA A 197 -5.55 13.50 -0.64
CA ALA A 197 -4.63 12.66 0.11
C ALA A 197 -5.11 12.49 1.55
N ILE A 198 -5.64 11.29 1.89
CA ILE A 198 -6.19 11.03 3.23
C ILE A 198 -5.16 11.15 4.36
N GLN A 199 -3.90 10.89 4.06
CA GLN A 199 -2.78 11.00 5.00
C GLN A 199 -2.26 12.44 5.18
N GLY A 200 -2.79 13.40 4.42
CA GLY A 200 -2.47 14.82 4.50
C GLY A 200 -3.65 15.63 5.01
N LEU A 201 -3.73 16.90 4.58
CA LEU A 201 -4.77 17.84 5.01
C LEU A 201 -6.19 17.34 4.75
N ALA A 202 -6.40 16.55 3.68
CA ALA A 202 -7.73 15.99 3.40
C ALA A 202 -8.18 14.93 4.42
N GLY A 203 -7.32 14.48 5.32
CA GLY A 203 -7.73 13.72 6.50
C GLY A 203 -8.79 14.45 7.33
N CYS A 204 -8.72 15.80 7.40
CA CYS A 204 -9.71 16.64 8.08
C CYS A 204 -11.09 16.67 7.39
N PHE A 205 -11.19 16.21 6.15
CA PHE A 205 -12.46 16.12 5.41
C PHE A 205 -13.21 14.82 5.69
N VAL A 206 -12.48 13.80 6.13
CA VAL A 206 -13.03 12.45 6.32
C VAL A 206 -13.82 12.35 7.61
N ARG A 207 -15.10 12.01 7.47
CA ARG A 207 -16.00 11.76 8.61
C ARG A 207 -15.99 10.32 9.04
N THR A 208 -15.99 9.40 8.07
CA THR A 208 -15.96 7.95 8.34
C THR A 208 -15.24 7.19 7.24
N ILE A 209 -14.58 6.10 7.63
CA ILE A 209 -14.00 5.10 6.76
C ILE A 209 -14.65 3.75 7.11
N THR A 210 -15.12 3.02 6.10
CA THR A 210 -15.56 1.62 6.24
C THR A 210 -14.70 0.77 5.33
N GLY A 211 -13.77 0.04 5.89
CA GLY A 211 -12.75 -0.74 5.19
C GLY A 211 -11.34 -0.39 5.63
N SER A 212 -10.39 -0.41 4.70
CA SER A 212 -8.95 -0.24 4.97
C SER A 212 -8.46 1.18 4.71
N TYR A 213 -7.84 1.81 5.71
CA TYR A 213 -7.16 3.10 5.56
C TYR A 213 -6.00 3.00 4.55
N THR A 214 -5.18 1.95 4.65
CA THR A 214 -4.04 1.75 3.75
C THR A 214 -4.47 1.53 2.30
N ASN A 215 -5.68 0.97 2.08
CA ASN A 215 -6.31 0.93 0.77
C ASN A 215 -6.59 2.34 0.22
N VAL A 216 -7.09 3.25 1.05
CA VAL A 216 -7.37 4.64 0.64
C VAL A 216 -6.08 5.39 0.31
N VAL A 217 -5.00 5.14 1.06
CA VAL A 217 -3.67 5.70 0.75
C VAL A 217 -3.13 5.17 -0.58
N GLY A 218 -3.48 3.92 -0.95
CA GLY A 218 -3.19 3.35 -2.27
C GLY A 218 -2.53 1.98 -2.31
N LEU A 219 -2.38 1.30 -1.15
CA LEU A 219 -1.90 -0.07 -1.06
C LEU A 219 -2.48 -0.76 0.18
N PRO A 220 -3.45 -1.65 0.05
CA PRO A 220 -4.07 -2.35 1.18
C PRO A 220 -3.11 -3.40 1.76
N LEU A 221 -2.43 -3.03 2.85
CA LEU A 221 -1.32 -3.82 3.41
C LEU A 221 -1.73 -5.22 3.85
N THR A 222 -2.90 -5.37 4.47
CA THR A 222 -3.40 -6.68 4.91
C THR A 222 -3.47 -7.67 3.76
N GLU A 223 -4.03 -7.24 2.64
CA GLU A 223 -4.21 -8.07 1.46
C GLU A 223 -2.90 -8.30 0.71
N VAL A 224 -2.01 -7.29 0.66
CA VAL A 224 -0.68 -7.41 0.05
C VAL A 224 0.17 -8.41 0.83
N VAL A 225 0.24 -8.28 2.16
CA VAL A 225 0.97 -9.20 3.03
C VAL A 225 0.41 -10.63 2.91
N SER A 226 -0.91 -10.78 2.93
CA SER A 226 -1.55 -12.09 2.76
C SER A 226 -1.24 -12.74 1.42
N LEU A 227 -1.20 -11.95 0.33
CA LEU A 227 -0.82 -12.45 -0.99
C LEU A 227 0.64 -12.88 -1.03
N LEU A 228 1.55 -12.06 -0.52
CA LEU A 228 2.98 -12.36 -0.48
C LEU A 228 3.27 -13.63 0.33
N ILE A 229 2.69 -13.76 1.52
CA ILE A 229 2.85 -14.95 2.36
C ILE A 229 2.26 -16.18 1.67
N GLY A 230 1.07 -16.06 1.08
CA GLY A 230 0.40 -17.16 0.38
C GLY A 230 1.16 -17.66 -0.84
N GLU A 231 2.03 -16.86 -1.42
CA GLU A 231 2.91 -17.22 -2.55
C GLU A 231 4.36 -17.46 -2.11
N GLY A 232 4.63 -17.61 -0.81
CA GLY A 232 5.93 -18.02 -0.26
C GLY A 232 6.93 -16.88 -0.02
N PHE A 233 6.53 -15.61 -0.13
CA PHE A 233 7.41 -14.50 0.20
C PHE A 233 7.55 -14.35 1.73
N PRO A 234 8.77 -14.32 2.32
CA PRO A 234 9.02 -14.44 3.75
C PRO A 234 8.82 -13.14 4.54
N VAL A 235 7.61 -12.58 4.55
CA VAL A 235 7.30 -11.28 5.20
C VAL A 235 7.64 -11.30 6.69
N HIS A 236 7.22 -12.32 7.44
CA HIS A 236 7.42 -12.40 8.89
C HIS A 236 8.89 -12.47 9.28
N PHE A 237 9.73 -12.98 8.39
CA PHE A 237 11.17 -13.02 8.62
C PHE A 237 11.79 -11.62 8.66
N ASN A 238 11.34 -10.72 7.79
CA ASN A 238 11.81 -9.34 7.77
C ASN A 238 11.43 -8.60 9.08
N TRP A 239 10.27 -8.89 9.66
CA TRP A 239 9.86 -8.31 10.95
C TRP A 239 10.74 -8.74 12.11
N LEU A 240 11.18 -10.01 12.11
CA LEU A 240 12.10 -10.51 13.13
C LEU A 240 13.49 -9.88 13.02
N ARG A 241 14.00 -9.75 11.81
CA ARG A 241 15.29 -9.08 11.57
C ARG A 241 15.27 -7.61 11.99
N ALA A 242 14.21 -6.89 11.65
CA ALA A 242 14.06 -5.50 12.08
C ALA A 242 14.06 -5.39 13.62
N ALA A 243 13.34 -6.27 14.32
CA ALA A 243 13.30 -6.28 15.77
C ALA A 243 14.64 -6.70 16.44
N GLU A 244 15.49 -7.44 15.75
CA GLU A 244 16.85 -7.79 16.22
C GLU A 244 17.81 -6.60 16.04
N ALA A 245 17.72 -5.87 14.92
CA ALA A 245 18.53 -4.68 14.65
C ALA A 245 18.23 -3.49 15.61
N ASP A 246 16.97 -3.33 16.04
CA ASP A 246 16.56 -2.31 17.02
C ASP A 246 16.97 -2.67 18.47
N ALA A 247 17.50 -3.88 18.69
CA ALA A 247 17.88 -4.39 20.01
C ALA A 247 19.41 -4.33 20.29
N GLU A 248 20.21 -4.03 19.29
CA GLU A 248 21.65 -3.76 19.34
C GLU A 248 21.92 -2.25 19.49
#